data_5e12e1048194b2be63e56ae28e86ebd9
#
_entry.id   5e12e1048194b2be63e56ae28e86ebd9
#
_cell.length_a   1.000
_cell.length_b   1.000
_cell.length_c   1.000
_cell.angle_alpha   90.00
_cell.angle_beta   90.00
_cell.angle_gamma   90.00
#
_symmetry.space_group_name_H-M   'P 1'
#
loop_
_entity.id
_entity.type
_entity.pdbx_description
1 polymer ?
#
loop_
_entity_poly.entity_id
_entity_poly.type
_entity_poly.pdbx_seq_one_letter_code
_entity_poly.pdbx_strand_id
1 'polypeptide(L)'
;MKFDSISSAIKEIKKGGMVIVLDNEDRENEGDLVMASDAVSSANINFMAKEGRGLICISVSKPRAKKLDLEPMEQRNTSLHETAFTVSVDAVKGTTTGISASDRCKTIKTIVSDRTKPSDLARPGHIFPIVGRNGGVLRRAGHTEASMDLAQLAGFSRSGVICEIIGDDGEMLRGPDLMKFAKKHNLKIISIEDLIRFRRKKESIVQKLEEIKLPTKFGDFDLHMYDDISVSYTHLTLPTTPY
;
A
#
# COMPACT_ATOMS: atom_id res chain seq x y z
N MET A 1 -8.96 -21.60 1.38
CA MET A 1 -7.70 -21.36 2.14
C MET A 1 -8.03 -20.78 3.50
N LYS A 2 -7.24 -21.07 4.55
CA LYS A 2 -7.43 -20.44 5.87
C LYS A 2 -6.33 -19.38 6.04
N PHE A 3 -6.74 -18.11 6.02
CA PHE A 3 -5.85 -16.96 6.24
C PHE A 3 -5.66 -16.67 7.74
N ASP A 4 -4.56 -16.01 8.06
CA ASP A 4 -4.32 -15.44 9.37
C ASP A 4 -5.23 -14.22 9.60
N SER A 5 -5.50 -13.90 10.87
CA SER A 5 -6.28 -12.69 11.18
C SER A 5 -5.48 -11.41 10.91
N ILE A 6 -6.16 -10.36 10.43
CA ILE A 6 -5.54 -9.04 10.22
C ILE A 6 -4.89 -8.52 11.50
N SER A 7 -5.53 -8.73 12.67
CA SER A 7 -4.95 -8.34 13.96
C SER A 7 -3.62 -9.04 14.26
N SER A 8 -3.45 -10.31 13.82
CA SER A 8 -2.19 -11.02 14.01
C SER A 8 -1.10 -10.55 13.05
N ALA A 9 -1.47 -10.20 11.80
CA ALA A 9 -0.56 -9.63 10.83
C ALA A 9 -0.07 -8.22 11.28
N ILE A 10 -0.96 -7.38 11.78
CA ILE A 10 -0.60 -6.07 12.35
C ILE A 10 0.40 -6.23 13.51
N LYS A 11 0.18 -7.20 14.40
CA LYS A 11 1.13 -7.49 15.50
C LYS A 11 2.50 -7.91 14.98
N GLU A 12 2.54 -8.68 13.89
CA GLU A 12 3.80 -9.10 13.27
C GLU A 12 4.55 -7.92 12.67
N ILE A 13 3.86 -7.09 11.87
CA ILE A 13 4.45 -5.87 11.29
C ILE A 13 4.93 -4.92 12.40
N LYS A 14 4.16 -4.76 13.48
CA LYS A 14 4.55 -3.92 14.64
C LYS A 14 5.86 -4.34 15.27
N LYS A 15 6.21 -5.63 15.21
CA LYS A 15 7.51 -6.15 15.68
C LYS A 15 8.64 -5.96 14.65
N GLY A 16 8.36 -5.35 13.50
CA GLY A 16 9.30 -5.24 12.38
C GLY A 16 9.36 -6.50 11.51
N GLY A 17 8.39 -7.40 11.67
CA GLY A 17 8.26 -8.61 10.86
C GLY A 17 7.63 -8.36 9.50
N MET A 18 7.55 -9.42 8.71
CA MET A 18 7.04 -9.44 7.35
C MET A 18 5.82 -10.37 7.28
N VAL A 19 4.88 -10.06 6.42
CA VAL A 19 3.70 -10.89 6.14
C VAL A 19 3.53 -11.06 4.64
N ILE A 20 2.75 -12.06 4.23
CA ILE A 20 2.31 -12.22 2.85
C ILE A 20 0.90 -11.63 2.75
N VAL A 21 0.70 -10.82 1.73
CA VAL A 21 -0.59 -10.23 1.37
C VAL A 21 -1.00 -10.77 0.01
N LEU A 22 -2.17 -11.40 -0.06
CA LEU A 22 -2.74 -11.95 -1.29
C LEU A 22 -3.86 -11.03 -1.77
N ASP A 23 -3.88 -10.72 -3.06
CA ASP A 23 -4.99 -10.01 -3.67
C ASP A 23 -6.07 -10.98 -4.23
N ASN A 24 -7.10 -10.42 -4.88
CA ASN A 24 -8.22 -11.19 -5.40
C ASN A 24 -7.82 -11.97 -6.66
N GLU A 25 -8.41 -13.16 -6.85
CA GLU A 25 -8.25 -14.00 -8.05
C GLU A 25 -8.66 -13.26 -9.34
N ASP A 26 -9.64 -12.35 -9.26
CA ASP A 26 -10.11 -11.53 -10.37
C ASP A 26 -9.19 -10.33 -10.69
N ARG A 27 -8.13 -10.09 -9.89
CA ARG A 27 -7.19 -8.98 -10.10
C ARG A 27 -5.84 -9.50 -10.65
N GLU A 28 -4.85 -9.72 -9.81
CA GLU A 28 -3.53 -10.25 -10.16
C GLU A 28 -3.40 -11.72 -9.72
N ASN A 29 -4.13 -12.08 -8.67
CA ASN A 29 -4.04 -13.39 -8.01
C ASN A 29 -2.61 -13.70 -7.57
N GLU A 30 -1.95 -12.72 -6.99
CA GLU A 30 -0.55 -12.76 -6.59
C GLU A 30 -0.38 -12.50 -5.10
N GLY A 31 0.74 -12.93 -4.55
CA GLY A 31 1.10 -12.68 -3.16
C GLY A 31 2.40 -11.91 -3.05
N ASP A 32 2.36 -10.81 -2.29
CA ASP A 32 3.54 -10.00 -1.99
C ASP A 32 4.02 -10.23 -0.56
N LEU A 33 5.34 -10.23 -0.39
CA LEU A 33 5.99 -9.96 0.89
C LEU A 33 5.81 -8.51 1.25
N VAL A 34 5.26 -8.23 2.43
CA VAL A 34 4.92 -6.88 2.89
C VAL A 34 5.46 -6.62 4.28
N MET A 35 6.11 -5.48 4.49
CA MET A 35 6.55 -4.98 5.79
C MET A 35 6.51 -3.46 5.87
N ALA A 36 6.56 -2.89 7.08
CA ALA A 36 6.67 -1.44 7.25
C ALA A 36 8.06 -0.95 6.83
N SER A 37 8.12 0.14 6.04
CA SER A 37 9.38 0.70 5.55
C SER A 37 10.29 1.22 6.65
N ASP A 38 9.71 1.72 7.76
CA ASP A 38 10.46 2.21 8.94
C ASP A 38 11.27 1.09 9.60
N ALA A 39 10.76 -0.13 9.59
CA ALA A 39 11.36 -1.29 10.26
C ALA A 39 12.30 -2.09 9.35
N VAL A 40 12.50 -1.68 8.09
CA VAL A 40 13.30 -2.43 7.12
C VAL A 40 14.76 -2.57 7.56
N SER A 41 15.34 -3.74 7.31
CA SER A 41 16.76 -4.03 7.49
C SER A 41 17.38 -4.62 6.21
N SER A 42 18.70 -4.61 6.10
CA SER A 42 19.38 -5.26 4.97
C SER A 42 19.08 -6.76 4.89
N ALA A 43 18.84 -7.42 6.03
CA ALA A 43 18.44 -8.82 6.07
C ALA A 43 17.06 -9.04 5.45
N ASN A 44 16.09 -8.13 5.71
CA ASN A 44 14.76 -8.19 5.10
C ASN A 44 14.84 -7.99 3.58
N ILE A 45 15.60 -7.02 3.10
CA ILE A 45 15.81 -6.80 1.67
C ILE A 45 16.48 -8.00 1.00
N ASN A 46 17.50 -8.58 1.66
CA ASN A 46 18.13 -9.80 1.16
C ASN A 46 17.15 -10.98 1.10
N PHE A 47 16.26 -11.12 2.10
CA PHE A 47 15.22 -12.13 2.10
C PHE A 47 14.25 -11.91 0.92
N MET A 48 13.76 -10.69 0.72
CA MET A 48 12.89 -10.35 -0.42
C MET A 48 13.56 -10.66 -1.76
N ALA A 49 14.84 -10.28 -1.93
CA ALA A 49 15.58 -10.53 -3.17
C ALA A 49 15.83 -12.03 -3.42
N LYS A 50 16.13 -12.80 -2.36
CA LYS A 50 16.49 -14.21 -2.47
C LYS A 50 15.26 -15.13 -2.55
N GLU A 51 14.31 -14.93 -1.69
CA GLU A 51 13.16 -15.81 -1.51
C GLU A 51 11.90 -15.29 -2.24
N GLY A 52 11.68 -13.95 -2.25
CA GLY A 52 10.59 -13.30 -3.01
C GLY A 52 10.89 -13.27 -4.50
N ARG A 53 12.06 -12.79 -4.88
CA ARG A 53 12.59 -12.69 -6.28
C ARG A 53 11.89 -11.66 -7.15
N GLY A 54 10.83 -11.02 -6.65
CA GLY A 54 10.09 -9.97 -7.34
C GLY A 54 10.81 -8.61 -7.33
N LEU A 55 10.14 -7.59 -7.83
CA LEU A 55 10.62 -6.22 -7.82
C LEU A 55 10.43 -5.60 -6.43
N ILE A 56 11.53 -5.23 -5.77
CA ILE A 56 11.45 -4.57 -4.46
C ILE A 56 11.02 -3.12 -4.65
N CYS A 57 9.81 -2.82 -4.21
CA CYS A 57 9.18 -1.52 -4.31
C CYS A 57 8.92 -0.92 -2.92
N ILE A 58 8.74 0.41 -2.87
CA ILE A 58 8.29 1.12 -1.68
C ILE A 58 7.01 1.87 -1.99
N SER A 59 5.96 1.65 -1.21
CA SER A 59 4.75 2.45 -1.28
C SER A 59 4.94 3.78 -0.54
N VAL A 60 4.51 4.88 -1.14
CA VAL A 60 4.61 6.22 -0.55
C VAL A 60 3.30 6.99 -0.72
N SER A 61 3.02 7.89 0.21
CA SER A 61 1.87 8.78 0.10
C SER A 61 2.12 9.89 -0.95
N LYS A 62 1.05 10.40 -1.56
CA LYS A 62 1.14 11.52 -2.51
C LYS A 62 1.86 12.75 -1.95
N PRO A 63 1.62 13.21 -0.70
CA PRO A 63 2.41 14.29 -0.09
C PRO A 63 3.89 13.96 0.03
N ARG A 64 4.23 12.68 0.35
CA ARG A 64 5.63 12.26 0.47
C ARG A 64 6.32 12.25 -0.89
N ALA A 65 5.68 11.73 -1.91
CA ALA A 65 6.20 11.76 -3.28
C ALA A 65 6.46 13.21 -3.73
N LYS A 66 5.50 14.11 -3.50
CA LYS A 66 5.65 15.54 -3.82
C LYS A 66 6.81 16.19 -3.06
N LYS A 67 6.96 15.91 -1.75
CA LYS A 67 8.07 16.46 -0.93
C LYS A 67 9.44 16.03 -1.44
N LEU A 68 9.55 14.85 -2.02
CA LEU A 68 10.81 14.27 -2.51
C LEU A 68 11.02 14.42 -4.02
N ASP A 69 10.16 15.15 -4.74
CA ASP A 69 10.17 15.30 -6.19
C ASP A 69 10.24 13.94 -6.90
N LEU A 70 9.41 12.99 -6.44
CA LEU A 70 9.26 11.69 -7.07
C LEU A 70 8.25 11.82 -8.21
N GLU A 71 8.75 12.16 -9.39
CA GLU A 71 7.93 12.33 -10.58
C GLU A 71 7.42 10.96 -11.08
N PRO A 72 6.19 10.92 -11.67
CA PRO A 72 5.70 9.72 -12.34
C PRO A 72 6.72 9.19 -13.35
N MET A 73 6.90 7.87 -13.40
CA MET A 73 7.79 7.23 -14.38
C MET A 73 7.32 7.48 -15.81
N GLU A 74 5.99 7.61 -16.00
CA GLU A 74 5.37 7.88 -17.28
C GLU A 74 4.20 8.85 -17.09
N GLN A 75 4.12 9.88 -17.95
CA GLN A 75 3.03 10.87 -17.89
C GLN A 75 1.68 10.24 -18.27
N ARG A 76 1.69 9.34 -19.27
CA ARG A 76 0.52 8.58 -19.69
C ARG A 76 0.66 7.14 -19.25
N ASN A 77 0.16 6.84 -18.05
CA ASN A 77 0.15 5.48 -17.55
C ASN A 77 -0.82 4.61 -18.36
N THR A 78 -0.29 3.57 -19.00
CA THR A 78 -1.04 2.59 -19.79
C THR A 78 -0.98 1.19 -19.20
N SER A 79 -0.47 1.03 -17.97
CA SER A 79 -0.40 -0.26 -17.30
C SER A 79 -1.81 -0.77 -16.94
N LEU A 80 -2.00 -2.09 -17.01
CA LEU A 80 -3.29 -2.76 -16.81
C LEU A 80 -3.98 -2.34 -15.50
N HIS A 81 -3.23 -2.19 -14.44
CA HIS A 81 -3.74 -1.86 -13.11
C HIS A 81 -3.45 -0.42 -12.68
N GLU A 82 -3.01 0.44 -13.61
CA GLU A 82 -2.68 1.85 -13.37
C GLU A 82 -1.73 2.05 -12.17
N THR A 83 -0.79 1.12 -11.97
CA THR A 83 0.18 1.21 -10.88
C THR A 83 1.02 2.46 -11.04
N ALA A 84 0.95 3.35 -10.05
CA ALA A 84 1.55 4.69 -10.11
C ALA A 84 3.03 4.67 -9.74
N PHE A 85 3.85 4.01 -10.56
CA PHE A 85 5.29 4.05 -10.44
C PHE A 85 5.83 5.47 -10.61
N THR A 86 6.81 5.81 -9.78
CA THR A 86 7.64 6.98 -10.00
C THR A 86 8.99 6.58 -10.56
N VAL A 87 9.79 7.55 -10.98
CA VAL A 87 11.20 7.31 -11.33
C VAL A 87 11.89 6.59 -10.17
N SER A 88 12.65 5.55 -10.48
CA SER A 88 13.44 4.80 -9.49
C SER A 88 14.54 5.68 -8.89
N VAL A 89 14.91 5.41 -7.65
CA VAL A 89 15.88 6.23 -6.90
C VAL A 89 16.89 5.39 -6.12
N ASP A 90 18.01 6.02 -5.79
CA ASP A 90 18.99 5.55 -4.81
C ASP A 90 19.34 6.67 -3.83
N ALA A 91 19.71 6.35 -2.60
CA ALA A 91 20.27 7.34 -1.69
C ALA A 91 21.64 7.79 -2.18
N VAL A 92 21.88 9.13 -2.18
CA VAL A 92 23.20 9.69 -2.62
C VAL A 92 24.29 9.38 -1.62
N LYS A 93 23.96 9.30 -0.32
CA LYS A 93 24.94 9.10 0.75
C LYS A 93 24.80 7.73 1.41
N GLY A 94 25.95 7.04 1.55
CA GLY A 94 26.02 5.77 2.28
C GLY A 94 25.55 4.57 1.46
N THR A 95 25.59 4.68 0.15
CA THR A 95 25.40 3.62 -0.84
C THR A 95 26.65 3.50 -1.70
N THR A 96 26.82 2.35 -2.35
CA THR A 96 27.85 2.09 -3.36
C THR A 96 27.24 2.20 -4.76
N THR A 97 26.86 1.08 -5.35
CA THR A 97 26.19 1.04 -6.68
C THR A 97 24.67 1.07 -6.61
N GLY A 98 24.08 1.02 -5.41
CA GLY A 98 22.62 1.07 -5.18
C GLY A 98 21.93 -0.29 -5.13
N ILE A 99 22.45 -1.34 -5.78
CA ILE A 99 21.74 -2.61 -5.96
C ILE A 99 21.85 -3.57 -4.76
N SER A 100 22.90 -3.45 -3.92
CA SER A 100 23.07 -4.35 -2.78
C SER A 100 21.89 -4.28 -1.80
N ALA A 101 21.65 -5.32 -1.01
CA ALA A 101 20.61 -5.31 0.01
C ALA A 101 20.81 -4.19 1.04
N SER A 102 22.06 -3.85 1.36
CA SER A 102 22.40 -2.73 2.24
C SER A 102 22.08 -1.38 1.60
N ASP A 103 22.42 -1.19 0.32
CA ASP A 103 22.17 0.05 -0.40
C ASP A 103 20.67 0.30 -0.58
N ARG A 104 19.92 -0.74 -0.99
CA ARG A 104 18.46 -0.66 -1.11
C ARG A 104 17.79 -0.37 0.23
N CYS A 105 18.22 -1.03 1.30
CA CYS A 105 17.76 -0.73 2.65
C CYS A 105 18.06 0.73 3.04
N LYS A 106 19.25 1.23 2.74
CA LYS A 106 19.64 2.62 2.99
C LYS A 106 18.75 3.60 2.21
N THR A 107 18.47 3.30 0.95
CA THR A 107 17.58 4.10 0.10
C THR A 107 16.17 4.15 0.67
N ILE A 108 15.59 3.00 1.05
CA ILE A 108 14.26 2.94 1.67
C ILE A 108 14.22 3.79 2.95
N LYS A 109 15.20 3.65 3.84
CA LYS A 109 15.29 4.46 5.07
C LYS A 109 15.43 5.95 4.77
N THR A 110 16.14 6.30 3.71
CA THR A 110 16.23 7.69 3.25
C THR A 110 14.86 8.19 2.77
N ILE A 111 14.14 7.39 1.96
CA ILE A 111 12.80 7.77 1.47
C ILE A 111 11.81 8.02 2.61
N VAL A 112 11.81 7.25 3.70
CA VAL A 112 10.83 7.44 4.79
C VAL A 112 11.22 8.50 5.82
N SER A 113 12.48 8.88 5.91
CA SER A 113 12.96 9.87 6.87
C SER A 113 12.42 11.27 6.58
N ASP A 114 11.76 11.90 7.55
CA ASP A 114 11.17 13.24 7.40
C ASP A 114 12.19 14.35 7.08
N ARG A 115 13.46 14.11 7.38
CA ARG A 115 14.57 15.05 7.14
C ARG A 115 15.09 15.03 5.70
N THR A 116 14.69 14.04 4.91
CA THR A 116 15.17 13.84 3.54
C THR A 116 14.67 14.92 2.61
N LYS A 117 15.59 15.43 1.80
CA LYS A 117 15.37 16.41 0.73
C LYS A 117 15.46 15.71 -0.63
N PRO A 118 14.91 16.28 -1.71
CA PRO A 118 15.05 15.73 -3.08
C PRO A 118 16.49 15.47 -3.50
N SER A 119 17.43 16.33 -3.08
CA SER A 119 18.86 16.19 -3.37
C SER A 119 19.57 15.03 -2.66
N ASP A 120 18.92 14.38 -1.69
CA ASP A 120 19.45 13.20 -1.03
C ASP A 120 19.19 11.90 -1.82
N LEU A 121 18.44 12.00 -2.93
CA LEU A 121 18.06 10.90 -3.81
C LEU A 121 18.61 11.12 -5.22
N ALA A 122 19.42 10.16 -5.71
CA ALA A 122 19.84 10.06 -7.10
C ALA A 122 18.71 9.43 -7.95
N ARG A 123 18.64 9.83 -9.22
CA ARG A 123 17.68 9.35 -10.22
C ARG A 123 18.41 9.07 -11.53
N PRO A 124 18.21 7.91 -12.18
CA PRO A 124 17.48 6.73 -11.69
C PRO A 124 18.24 5.96 -10.60
N GLY A 125 17.61 4.95 -10.01
CA GLY A 125 18.20 4.06 -9.00
C GLY A 125 17.59 2.67 -8.99
N HIS A 126 17.72 1.96 -7.86
CA HIS A 126 17.34 0.55 -7.73
C HIS A 126 16.17 0.30 -6.78
N ILE A 127 15.58 1.36 -6.21
CA ILE A 127 14.31 1.29 -5.47
C ILE A 127 13.24 2.01 -6.28
N PHE A 128 12.08 1.38 -6.39
CA PHE A 128 10.94 1.82 -7.18
C PHE A 128 9.82 2.32 -6.26
N PRO A 129 9.67 3.65 -6.08
CA PRO A 129 8.55 4.17 -5.31
C PRO A 129 7.25 4.07 -6.12
N ILE A 130 6.17 3.68 -5.42
CA ILE A 130 4.81 3.61 -5.96
C ILE A 130 3.91 4.51 -5.12
N VAL A 131 3.19 5.41 -5.76
CA VAL A 131 2.27 6.34 -5.07
C VAL A 131 0.93 5.66 -4.82
N GLY A 132 0.63 5.40 -3.54
CA GLY A 132 -0.66 4.82 -3.16
C GLY A 132 -1.80 5.84 -3.19
N ARG A 133 -3.02 5.34 -3.43
CA ARG A 133 -4.24 6.15 -3.44
C ARG A 133 -4.62 6.59 -2.01
N ASN A 134 -5.15 7.80 -1.87
CA ASN A 134 -5.80 8.22 -0.64
C ASN A 134 -6.99 7.28 -0.34
N GLY A 135 -7.24 7.00 0.95
CA GLY A 135 -8.24 5.99 1.34
C GLY A 135 -7.69 4.56 1.42
N GLY A 136 -6.50 4.28 0.87
CA GLY A 136 -5.86 2.97 0.96
C GLY A 136 -6.65 1.87 0.26
N VAL A 137 -6.70 0.67 0.86
CA VAL A 137 -7.43 -0.49 0.29
C VAL A 137 -8.93 -0.26 0.12
N LEU A 138 -9.51 0.72 0.83
CA LEU A 138 -10.92 1.09 0.63
C LEU A 138 -11.15 1.81 -0.69
N ARG A 139 -10.10 2.37 -1.29
CA ARG A 139 -10.14 3.07 -2.59
C ARG A 139 -9.59 2.22 -3.74
N ARG A 140 -8.53 1.48 -3.51
CA ARG A 140 -7.90 0.57 -4.49
C ARG A 140 -7.41 -0.68 -3.76
N ALA A 141 -7.97 -1.83 -4.13
CA ALA A 141 -7.66 -3.12 -3.51
C ALA A 141 -6.34 -3.71 -4.06
N GLY A 142 -5.21 -2.98 -3.89
CA GLY A 142 -3.89 -3.39 -4.37
C GLY A 142 -2.86 -3.50 -3.25
N HIS A 143 -1.76 -4.22 -3.51
CA HIS A 143 -0.66 -4.44 -2.57
C HIS A 143 -0.02 -3.14 -2.10
N THR A 144 0.10 -2.13 -2.99
CA THR A 144 0.58 -0.79 -2.65
C THR A 144 -0.22 -0.18 -1.50
N GLU A 145 -1.54 -0.15 -1.63
CA GLU A 145 -2.44 0.41 -0.61
C GLU A 145 -2.45 -0.47 0.64
N ALA A 146 -2.46 -1.79 0.48
CA ALA A 146 -2.44 -2.73 1.60
C ALA A 146 -1.20 -2.56 2.47
N SER A 147 -0.02 -2.40 1.86
CA SER A 147 1.24 -2.19 2.59
C SER A 147 1.24 -0.90 3.41
N MET A 148 0.71 0.19 2.84
CA MET A 148 0.56 1.48 3.53
C MET A 148 -0.39 1.40 4.71
N ASP A 149 -1.55 0.76 4.52
CA ASP A 149 -2.56 0.62 5.55
C ASP A 149 -2.08 -0.28 6.70
N LEU A 150 -1.42 -1.39 6.39
CA LEU A 150 -0.85 -2.28 7.39
C LEU A 150 0.25 -1.60 8.21
N ALA A 151 1.14 -0.84 7.55
CA ALA A 151 2.16 -0.06 8.25
C ALA A 151 1.53 0.96 9.21
N GLN A 152 0.53 1.72 8.75
CA GLN A 152 -0.19 2.71 9.56
C GLN A 152 -0.94 2.06 10.73
N LEU A 153 -1.63 0.94 10.50
CA LEU A 153 -2.34 0.18 11.54
C LEU A 153 -1.38 -0.41 12.58
N ALA A 154 -0.13 -0.67 12.19
CA ALA A 154 0.92 -1.13 13.10
C ALA A 154 1.61 0.01 13.89
N GLY A 155 1.29 1.28 13.58
CA GLY A 155 1.82 2.46 14.25
C GLY A 155 3.08 3.05 13.60
N PHE A 156 3.41 2.65 12.37
CA PHE A 156 4.49 3.19 11.56
C PHE A 156 4.01 4.32 10.63
N SER A 157 4.94 4.93 9.91
CA SER A 157 4.60 5.84 8.82
C SER A 157 3.77 5.11 7.74
N ARG A 158 2.97 5.86 6.99
CA ARG A 158 2.13 5.29 5.93
C ARG A 158 2.97 4.95 4.70
N SER A 159 3.83 3.93 4.85
CA SER A 159 4.76 3.44 3.83
C SER A 159 5.13 1.98 4.10
N GLY A 160 5.09 1.15 3.08
CA GLY A 160 5.48 -0.26 3.15
C GLY A 160 6.48 -0.63 2.06
N VAL A 161 7.29 -1.64 2.33
CA VAL A 161 8.11 -2.33 1.32
C VAL A 161 7.33 -3.54 0.85
N ILE A 162 7.26 -3.72 -0.45
CA ILE A 162 6.55 -4.82 -1.12
C ILE A 162 7.49 -5.51 -2.10
N CYS A 163 7.29 -6.82 -2.27
CA CYS A 163 8.02 -7.62 -3.25
C CYS A 163 7.16 -8.83 -3.60
N GLU A 164 6.91 -9.04 -4.86
CA GLU A 164 6.16 -10.19 -5.38
C GLU A 164 6.90 -11.49 -5.06
N ILE A 165 6.15 -12.62 -4.99
CA ILE A 165 6.71 -13.94 -4.71
C ILE A 165 6.67 -14.77 -5.99
N ILE A 166 7.86 -15.07 -6.50
CA ILE A 166 8.10 -15.84 -7.73
C ILE A 166 8.63 -17.23 -7.36
N GLY A 167 8.10 -18.27 -8.01
CA GLY A 167 8.49 -19.65 -7.85
C GLY A 167 9.88 -19.99 -8.45
N ASP A 168 10.32 -21.22 -8.22
CA ASP A 168 11.60 -21.71 -8.75
C ASP A 168 11.58 -21.85 -10.28
N ASP A 169 10.39 -21.96 -10.86
CA ASP A 169 10.12 -22.02 -12.30
C ASP A 169 10.09 -20.64 -12.98
N GLY A 170 10.14 -19.55 -12.18
CA GLY A 170 10.05 -18.17 -12.66
C GLY A 170 8.63 -17.64 -12.78
N GLU A 171 7.62 -18.46 -12.46
CA GLU A 171 6.21 -18.06 -12.47
C GLU A 171 5.76 -17.50 -11.12
N MET A 172 4.70 -16.68 -11.13
CA MET A 172 4.14 -16.14 -9.89
C MET A 172 3.56 -17.24 -9.01
N LEU A 173 3.94 -17.27 -7.72
CA LEU A 173 3.31 -18.20 -6.77
C LEU A 173 1.86 -17.80 -6.50
N ARG A 174 0.96 -18.78 -6.57
CA ARG A 174 -0.49 -18.60 -6.36
C ARG A 174 -1.06 -19.66 -5.43
N GLY A 175 -2.20 -19.34 -4.83
CA GLY A 175 -3.03 -20.28 -4.10
C GLY A 175 -2.27 -21.20 -3.13
N PRO A 176 -2.31 -22.54 -3.33
CA PRO A 176 -1.70 -23.51 -2.43
C PRO A 176 -0.18 -23.35 -2.28
N ASP A 177 0.52 -22.89 -3.32
CA ASP A 177 1.99 -22.76 -3.29
C ASP A 177 2.43 -21.56 -2.44
N LEU A 178 1.65 -20.46 -2.42
CA LEU A 178 1.84 -19.38 -1.45
C LEU A 178 1.66 -19.88 -0.01
N MET A 179 0.73 -20.77 0.25
CA MET A 179 0.56 -21.38 1.59
C MET A 179 1.75 -22.23 1.99
N LYS A 180 2.34 -22.99 1.05
CA LYS A 180 3.57 -23.76 1.28
C LYS A 180 4.73 -22.82 1.58
N PHE A 181 4.88 -21.75 0.80
CA PHE A 181 5.89 -20.72 1.00
C PHE A 181 5.75 -20.06 2.38
N ALA A 182 4.53 -19.63 2.74
CA ALA A 182 4.24 -19.05 4.05
C ALA A 182 4.66 -19.99 5.19
N LYS A 183 4.30 -21.28 5.09
CA LYS A 183 4.67 -22.30 6.08
C LYS A 183 6.18 -22.55 6.14
N LYS A 184 6.85 -22.66 4.99
CA LYS A 184 8.30 -22.85 4.88
C LYS A 184 9.08 -21.76 5.60
N HIS A 185 8.63 -20.52 5.47
CA HIS A 185 9.30 -19.34 6.00
C HIS A 185 8.69 -18.81 7.31
N ASN A 186 7.71 -19.53 7.87
CA ASN A 186 6.97 -19.14 9.08
C ASN A 186 6.41 -17.71 8.99
N LEU A 187 5.83 -17.36 7.82
CA LEU A 187 5.20 -16.07 7.57
C LEU A 187 3.69 -16.18 7.73
N LYS A 188 3.08 -15.11 8.22
CA LYS A 188 1.62 -14.97 8.19
C LYS A 188 1.17 -14.60 6.79
N ILE A 189 -0.02 -15.12 6.42
CA ILE A 189 -0.64 -14.84 5.14
C ILE A 189 -2.06 -14.30 5.35
N ILE A 190 -2.37 -13.17 4.74
CA ILE A 190 -3.68 -12.50 4.81
C ILE A 190 -4.15 -12.14 3.41
N SER A 191 -5.44 -11.84 3.26
CA SER A 191 -6.02 -11.30 2.02
C SER A 191 -6.30 -9.80 2.11
N ILE A 192 -6.23 -9.11 0.97
CA ILE A 192 -6.66 -7.69 0.87
C ILE A 192 -8.15 -7.58 1.19
N GLU A 193 -8.96 -8.56 0.81
CA GLU A 193 -10.40 -8.57 1.11
C GLU A 193 -10.67 -8.54 2.63
N ASP A 194 -9.95 -9.37 3.40
CA ASP A 194 -10.08 -9.35 4.86
C ASP A 194 -9.60 -8.04 5.48
N LEU A 195 -8.55 -7.42 4.91
CA LEU A 195 -8.09 -6.09 5.32
C LEU A 195 -9.17 -5.02 5.05
N ILE A 196 -9.82 -5.05 3.91
CA ILE A 196 -10.95 -4.17 3.58
C ILE A 196 -12.09 -4.36 4.60
N ARG A 197 -12.48 -5.62 4.89
CA ARG A 197 -13.52 -5.91 5.89
C ARG A 197 -13.14 -5.42 7.28
N PHE A 198 -11.87 -5.58 7.65
CA PHE A 198 -11.34 -5.14 8.95
C PHE A 198 -11.40 -3.61 9.08
N ARG A 199 -10.96 -2.87 8.04
CA ARG A 199 -11.01 -1.40 8.05
C ARG A 199 -12.43 -0.88 8.08
N ARG A 200 -13.34 -1.42 7.25
CA ARG A 200 -14.77 -1.03 7.24
C ARG A 200 -15.46 -1.21 8.58
N LYS A 201 -15.05 -2.20 9.39
CA LYS A 201 -15.61 -2.39 10.74
C LYS A 201 -15.08 -1.40 11.78
N LYS A 202 -13.88 -0.84 11.57
CA LYS A 202 -13.19 0.03 12.53
C LYS A 202 -13.26 1.51 12.19
N GLU A 203 -13.41 1.83 10.93
CA GLU A 203 -13.38 3.19 10.43
C GLU A 203 -14.76 3.58 9.90
N SER A 204 -15.28 4.72 10.38
CA SER A 204 -16.38 5.38 9.68
C SER A 204 -15.80 6.12 8.49
N ILE A 205 -16.09 5.64 7.28
CA ILE A 205 -15.70 6.32 6.04
C ILE A 205 -16.62 7.49 5.69
N VAL A 206 -17.73 7.63 6.43
CA VAL A 206 -18.74 8.66 6.22
C VAL A 206 -18.75 9.56 7.44
N GLN A 207 -18.52 10.86 7.24
CA GLN A 207 -18.61 11.89 8.25
C GLN A 207 -19.83 12.78 7.98
N LYS A 208 -20.72 12.91 8.96
CA LYS A 208 -21.81 13.90 8.88
C LYS A 208 -21.19 15.29 8.99
N LEU A 209 -21.41 16.12 7.97
CA LEU A 209 -20.90 17.50 7.91
C LEU A 209 -21.91 18.45 8.53
N GLU A 210 -23.15 18.44 8.03
CA GLU A 210 -24.18 19.39 8.46
C GLU A 210 -25.58 18.76 8.41
N GLU A 211 -26.51 19.39 9.13
CA GLU A 211 -27.92 19.13 9.08
C GLU A 211 -28.64 20.47 8.99
N ILE A 212 -29.43 20.67 7.94
CA ILE A 212 -30.16 21.90 7.69
C ILE A 212 -31.63 21.62 7.39
N LYS A 213 -32.51 22.49 7.84
CA LYS A 213 -33.92 22.50 7.45
C LYS A 213 -34.04 23.03 6.02
N LEU A 214 -34.63 22.27 5.12
CA LEU A 214 -34.85 22.64 3.75
C LEU A 214 -36.37 22.81 3.51
N PRO A 215 -36.91 24.03 3.61
CA PRO A 215 -38.32 24.30 3.26
C PRO A 215 -38.46 24.21 1.72
N THR A 216 -39.44 23.44 1.28
CA THR A 216 -39.76 23.31 -0.14
C THR A 216 -41.25 23.53 -0.37
N LYS A 217 -41.63 23.73 -1.64
CA LYS A 217 -43.08 23.80 -2.02
C LYS A 217 -43.84 22.50 -1.75
N PHE A 218 -43.20 21.41 -1.43
CA PHE A 218 -43.80 20.11 -1.13
C PHE A 218 -43.81 19.77 0.36
N GLY A 219 -43.22 20.63 1.22
CA GLY A 219 -43.10 20.45 2.66
C GLY A 219 -41.70 20.74 3.18
N ASP A 220 -41.50 20.60 4.47
CA ASP A 220 -40.25 20.80 5.14
C ASP A 220 -39.47 19.47 5.20
N PHE A 221 -38.21 19.49 4.86
CA PHE A 221 -37.29 18.35 4.86
C PHE A 221 -36.12 18.64 5.78
N ASP A 222 -35.53 17.57 6.33
CA ASP A 222 -34.22 17.60 6.98
C ASP A 222 -33.17 17.12 5.99
N LEU A 223 -32.26 18.01 5.59
CA LEU A 223 -31.13 17.68 4.71
C LEU A 223 -29.93 17.32 5.57
N HIS A 224 -29.48 16.07 5.48
CA HIS A 224 -28.26 15.59 6.11
C HIS A 224 -27.15 15.51 5.06
N MET A 225 -26.07 16.29 5.27
CA MET A 225 -24.91 16.27 4.40
C MET A 225 -23.84 15.36 5.00
N TYR A 226 -23.33 14.44 4.18
CA TYR A 226 -22.25 13.54 4.56
C TYR A 226 -21.09 13.68 3.58
N ASP A 227 -19.88 13.62 4.10
CA ASP A 227 -18.65 13.51 3.32
C ASP A 227 -18.11 12.09 3.40
N ASP A 228 -17.71 11.56 2.25
CA ASP A 228 -16.97 10.30 2.17
C ASP A 228 -15.46 10.62 2.13
N ILE A 229 -14.80 10.45 3.27
CA ILE A 229 -13.36 10.71 3.43
C ILE A 229 -12.46 9.82 2.56
N SER A 230 -13.01 8.80 1.92
CA SER A 230 -12.28 7.94 0.96
C SER A 230 -12.22 8.52 -0.45
N VAL A 231 -13.07 9.50 -0.79
CA VAL A 231 -13.16 10.15 -2.11
C VAL A 231 -12.93 11.65 -1.98
N SER A 232 -12.25 12.23 -2.96
CA SER A 232 -11.85 13.64 -2.92
C SER A 232 -12.95 14.62 -3.41
N TYR A 233 -14.18 14.15 -3.60
CA TYR A 233 -15.30 14.97 -4.03
C TYR A 233 -16.62 14.42 -3.49
N THR A 234 -17.56 15.34 -3.23
CA THR A 234 -18.89 15.05 -2.72
C THR A 234 -19.87 14.92 -3.88
N HIS A 235 -20.53 13.79 -4.00
CA HIS A 235 -21.71 13.65 -4.88
C HIS A 235 -22.99 13.64 -4.05
N LEU A 236 -23.90 14.56 -4.37
CA LEU A 236 -25.26 14.52 -3.90
C LEU A 236 -26.11 13.75 -4.93
N THR A 237 -26.46 12.52 -4.62
CA THR A 237 -27.52 11.82 -5.34
C THR A 237 -28.80 11.93 -4.54
N LEU A 238 -29.75 12.69 -5.02
CA LEU A 238 -31.12 12.61 -4.54
C LEU A 238 -31.71 11.29 -5.04
N PRO A 239 -32.28 10.43 -4.18
CA PRO A 239 -33.04 9.29 -4.67
C PRO A 239 -34.28 9.82 -5.40
N THR A 240 -34.27 9.70 -6.72
CA THR A 240 -35.49 9.86 -7.51
C THR A 240 -36.26 8.55 -7.37
N THR A 241 -37.28 8.53 -6.53
CA THR A 241 -38.30 7.48 -6.63
C THR A 241 -39.07 7.70 -7.91
N PRO A 242 -39.08 6.75 -8.87
CA PRO A 242 -40.04 6.80 -9.97
C PRO A 242 -41.43 6.58 -9.37
N TYR A 243 -42.35 7.44 -9.69
CA TYR A 243 -43.78 7.25 -9.48
C TYR A 243 -44.29 6.20 -10.45
#